data_d7e01252801a9bc44a0e3393ea7eec12
#
_entry.id   d7e01252801a9bc44a0e3393ea7eec12
#
_cell.length_a   1.000
_cell.length_b   1.000
_cell.length_c   1.000
_cell.angle_alpha   90.00
_cell.angle_beta   90.00
_cell.angle_gamma   90.00
#
_symmetry.space_group_name_H-M   'P 1'
#
loop_
_entity.id
_entity.type
_entity.pdbx_description
1 polymer ?
#
loop_
_entity_poly.entity_id
_entity_poly.type
_entity_poly.pdbx_seq_one_letter_code
_entity_poly.pdbx_strand_id
1 'polypeptide(L)'
;LGRYPTAVIGMVIIVLLLVVSIITPFIMPYNEAIRLWRGGEDIWGRYPRNAAPAWQNWFTSTDLSNTIIIDSAEGDIDVPTEQISADTRESRFSFEFDFPYDTFPPEVTLFSTAQYASKQPFVELTWITPDGREIRAGEFTATANSSFRFDQDERLQRRLERETGIDGVPVVEALFDDPNQEGLQVLQGTYRLDATALLFEPDSKVDLAFVSYGEVHGIAGTDHRRRDLSVALLWGTPIAMAFGLLAALATTVITMTIAAVGVWYGGWMDAAIQRITEVNAIIPLLPILIMVGTLYSRSIWLMLGLVIVLSIFGIQIKQYRAIFLQVKESPYIDAARAYGAGNMRIVFRYLVPRILPLVIPAIVTRPILRTSLLPK
;
A
#
# COMPACT_ATOMS: atom_id res chain seq x y z
N LEU A 1 -6.55 34.39 5.51
CA LEU A 1 -5.81 33.12 5.38
C LEU A 1 -4.29 33.32 5.46
N GLY A 2 -3.70 34.32 4.79
CA GLY A 2 -2.25 34.55 4.79
C GLY A 2 -1.60 34.82 6.17
N ARG A 3 -2.38 35.13 7.20
CA ARG A 3 -1.89 35.30 8.57
C ARG A 3 -1.67 34.00 9.35
N TYR A 4 -2.12 32.85 8.81
CA TYR A 4 -2.04 31.55 9.46
C TYR A 4 -1.44 30.52 8.50
N PRO A 5 -0.11 30.44 8.36
CA PRO A 5 0.54 29.56 7.38
C PRO A 5 0.19 28.08 7.58
N THR A 6 0.05 27.64 8.83
CA THR A 6 -0.36 26.27 9.15
C THR A 6 -1.78 25.92 8.63
N ALA A 7 -2.71 26.87 8.67
CA ALA A 7 -4.05 26.66 8.13
C ALA A 7 -4.04 26.60 6.60
N VAL A 8 -3.17 27.38 5.95
CA VAL A 8 -2.99 27.31 4.48
C VAL A 8 -2.42 25.97 4.07
N ILE A 9 -1.37 25.48 4.75
CA ILE A 9 -0.78 24.16 4.49
C ILE A 9 -1.83 23.06 4.67
N GLY A 10 -2.59 23.10 5.77
CA GLY A 10 -3.65 22.11 6.00
C GLY A 10 -4.74 22.13 4.90
N MET A 11 -5.13 23.30 4.44
CA MET A 11 -6.07 23.45 3.33
C MET A 11 -5.51 22.89 2.03
N VAL A 12 -4.26 23.16 1.70
CA VAL A 12 -3.58 22.65 0.50
C VAL A 12 -3.56 21.12 0.52
N ILE A 13 -3.20 20.52 1.67
CA ILE A 13 -3.20 19.07 1.82
C ILE A 13 -4.61 18.48 1.59
N ILE A 14 -5.64 19.07 2.17
CA ILE A 14 -7.03 18.59 2.00
C ILE A 14 -7.46 18.71 0.53
N VAL A 15 -7.17 19.82 -0.11
CA VAL A 15 -7.48 20.02 -1.54
C VAL A 15 -6.75 18.99 -2.40
N LEU A 16 -5.47 18.74 -2.14
CA LEU A 16 -4.68 17.72 -2.82
C LEU A 16 -5.30 16.33 -2.65
N LEU A 17 -5.66 15.95 -1.43
CA LEU A 17 -6.31 14.65 -1.16
C LEU A 17 -7.69 14.55 -1.84
N LEU A 18 -8.45 15.63 -1.90
CA LEU A 18 -9.73 15.67 -2.62
C LEU A 18 -9.51 15.51 -4.14
N VAL A 19 -8.51 16.17 -4.69
CA VAL A 19 -8.15 16.04 -6.10
C VAL A 19 -7.76 14.59 -6.42
N VAL A 20 -6.88 14.00 -5.62
CA VAL A 20 -6.50 12.58 -5.75
C VAL A 20 -7.75 11.69 -5.67
N SER A 21 -8.64 11.93 -4.69
CA SER A 21 -9.88 11.14 -4.51
C SER A 21 -10.81 11.19 -5.72
N ILE A 22 -10.89 12.35 -6.39
CA ILE A 22 -11.73 12.52 -7.58
C ILE A 22 -11.09 11.88 -8.81
N ILE A 23 -9.77 11.98 -8.95
CA ILE A 23 -9.04 11.50 -10.12
C ILE A 23 -8.84 9.97 -10.08
N THR A 24 -8.69 9.38 -8.90
CA THR A 24 -8.43 7.93 -8.72
C THR A 24 -9.33 7.02 -9.55
N PRO A 25 -10.67 7.15 -9.60
CA PRO A 25 -11.53 6.27 -10.40
C PRO A 25 -11.29 6.36 -11.91
N PHE A 26 -10.73 7.47 -12.38
CA PHE A 26 -10.41 7.66 -13.81
C PHE A 26 -9.05 7.08 -14.19
N ILE A 27 -8.08 7.11 -13.26
CA ILE A 27 -6.75 6.51 -13.47
C ILE A 27 -6.85 4.98 -13.33
N MET A 28 -7.53 4.51 -12.29
CA MET A 28 -7.65 3.09 -11.98
C MET A 28 -9.10 2.77 -11.61
N PRO A 29 -9.85 2.08 -12.49
CA PRO A 29 -11.20 1.62 -12.17
C PRO A 29 -11.22 0.73 -10.91
N TYR A 30 -12.28 0.82 -10.11
CA TYR A 30 -12.39 0.09 -8.83
C TYR A 30 -12.23 -1.43 -8.97
N ASN A 31 -12.81 -2.00 -10.04
CA ASN A 31 -12.71 -3.44 -10.30
C ASN A 31 -11.26 -3.88 -10.54
N GLU A 32 -10.48 -3.05 -11.24
CA GLU A 32 -9.06 -3.29 -11.49
C GLU A 32 -8.26 -3.20 -10.18
N ALA A 33 -8.51 -2.19 -9.37
CA ALA A 33 -7.86 -2.07 -8.06
C ALA A 33 -8.14 -3.27 -7.16
N ILE A 34 -9.39 -3.79 -7.16
CA ILE A 34 -9.71 -5.03 -6.41
C ILE A 34 -8.99 -6.23 -6.99
N ARG A 35 -8.95 -6.38 -8.32
CA ARG A 35 -8.25 -7.46 -9.00
C ARG A 35 -6.77 -7.47 -8.62
N LEU A 36 -6.11 -6.34 -8.73
CA LEU A 36 -4.72 -6.16 -8.36
C LEU A 36 -4.51 -6.42 -6.86
N TRP A 37 -5.30 -5.79 -5.98
CA TRP A 37 -5.12 -5.94 -4.53
C TRP A 37 -5.36 -7.35 -3.99
N ARG A 38 -6.24 -8.12 -4.64
CA ARG A 38 -6.51 -9.52 -4.29
C ARG A 38 -5.64 -10.51 -5.06
N GLY A 39 -4.91 -10.07 -6.06
CA GLY A 39 -4.01 -10.88 -6.85
C GLY A 39 -2.91 -11.53 -6.02
N GLY A 40 -2.49 -12.70 -6.45
CA GLY A 40 -1.44 -13.48 -5.84
C GLY A 40 -0.12 -13.39 -6.62
N GLU A 41 0.63 -14.48 -6.62
CA GLU A 41 1.91 -14.58 -7.35
C GLU A 41 1.74 -14.48 -8.87
N ASP A 42 0.57 -14.79 -9.40
CA ASP A 42 0.21 -14.63 -10.81
C ASP A 42 0.29 -13.17 -11.30
N ILE A 43 -0.04 -12.21 -10.42
CA ILE A 43 0.03 -10.78 -10.73
C ILE A 43 1.33 -10.15 -10.20
N TRP A 44 1.70 -10.49 -8.96
CA TRP A 44 2.76 -9.81 -8.23
C TRP A 44 4.07 -10.59 -8.13
N GLY A 45 4.13 -11.80 -8.70
CA GLY A 45 5.32 -12.65 -8.61
C GLY A 45 6.61 -11.99 -9.09
N ARG A 46 6.52 -11.13 -10.10
CA ARG A 46 7.66 -10.41 -10.69
C ARG A 46 8.01 -9.10 -9.98
N TYR A 47 7.30 -8.75 -8.92
CA TYR A 47 7.58 -7.55 -8.12
C TYR A 47 8.45 -7.89 -6.89
N PRO A 48 9.32 -6.98 -6.43
CA PRO A 48 10.15 -7.21 -5.25
C PRO A 48 9.31 -7.23 -3.97
N ARG A 49 9.83 -7.85 -2.90
CA ARG A 49 9.20 -7.84 -1.56
C ARG A 49 9.74 -6.69 -0.74
N ASN A 50 8.85 -5.98 -0.03
CA ASN A 50 9.22 -4.92 0.90
C ASN A 50 10.18 -3.88 0.30
N ALA A 51 10.11 -3.68 -1.00
CA ALA A 51 10.95 -2.70 -1.67
C ALA A 51 10.55 -1.28 -1.25
N ALA A 52 11.57 -0.45 -1.06
CA ALA A 52 11.36 0.96 -0.78
C ALA A 52 10.88 1.71 -2.04
N PRO A 53 10.31 2.92 -1.91
CA PRO A 53 10.00 3.76 -3.06
C PRO A 53 11.26 4.15 -3.84
N ALA A 54 11.20 4.16 -5.19
CA ALA A 54 12.35 4.46 -6.05
C ALA A 54 12.96 5.85 -5.82
N TRP A 55 12.16 6.84 -5.37
CA TRP A 55 12.65 8.17 -5.03
C TRP A 55 13.59 8.20 -3.82
N GLN A 56 13.70 7.09 -3.06
CA GLN A 56 14.65 6.99 -1.94
C GLN A 56 16.09 7.15 -2.42
N ASN A 57 16.42 6.69 -3.64
CA ASN A 57 17.74 6.87 -4.25
C ASN A 57 18.16 8.34 -4.39
N TRP A 58 17.21 9.29 -4.38
CA TRP A 58 17.53 10.73 -4.40
C TRP A 58 18.09 11.26 -3.08
N PHE A 59 17.92 10.52 -1.98
CA PHE A 59 18.29 10.93 -0.62
C PHE A 59 19.36 10.03 0.01
N THR A 60 19.77 8.97 -0.68
CA THR A 60 20.83 8.05 -0.25
C THR A 60 22.07 8.26 -1.09
N SER A 61 23.25 8.01 -0.51
CA SER A 61 24.53 8.00 -1.23
C SER A 61 24.83 6.67 -1.91
N THR A 62 24.07 5.64 -1.59
CA THR A 62 24.18 4.27 -2.13
C THR A 62 23.13 4.11 -3.21
N ASP A 63 23.49 3.64 -4.38
CA ASP A 63 22.55 3.36 -5.47
C ASP A 63 21.89 2.01 -5.25
N LEU A 64 20.65 2.04 -4.72
CA LEU A 64 19.85 0.86 -4.45
C LEU A 64 19.36 0.24 -5.76
N SER A 65 19.38 -1.09 -5.84
CA SER A 65 19.03 -1.82 -7.06
C SER A 65 17.56 -1.65 -7.46
N ASN A 66 17.32 -1.49 -8.76
CA ASN A 66 16.00 -1.60 -9.38
C ASN A 66 15.71 -3.02 -9.84
N THR A 67 14.43 -3.38 -9.94
CA THR A 67 14.03 -4.67 -10.48
C THR A 67 14.30 -4.71 -12.00
N ILE A 68 15.00 -5.74 -12.45
CA ILE A 68 15.29 -6.02 -13.87
C ILE A 68 14.43 -7.21 -14.27
N ILE A 69 13.66 -7.08 -15.35
CA ILE A 69 12.79 -8.13 -15.90
C ILE A 69 13.14 -8.27 -17.38
N ILE A 70 13.40 -9.51 -17.82
CA ILE A 70 13.62 -9.83 -19.23
C ILE A 70 12.77 -11.07 -19.54
N ASP A 71 11.82 -10.93 -20.47
CA ASP A 71 10.83 -11.97 -20.76
C ASP A 71 10.90 -12.40 -22.22
N SER A 72 11.16 -13.69 -22.47
CA SER A 72 11.20 -14.24 -23.81
C SER A 72 9.83 -14.20 -24.51
N ALA A 73 8.73 -14.30 -23.75
CA ALA A 73 7.38 -14.25 -24.29
C ALA A 73 6.97 -12.83 -24.75
N GLU A 74 7.56 -11.79 -24.18
CA GLU A 74 7.35 -10.39 -24.58
C GLU A 74 8.25 -9.98 -25.75
N GLY A 75 9.19 -10.84 -26.14
CA GLY A 75 10.11 -10.61 -27.25
C GLY A 75 11.34 -9.79 -26.87
N ASP A 76 11.68 -9.72 -25.59
CA ASP A 76 12.88 -9.01 -25.10
C ASP A 76 14.18 -9.64 -25.57
N ILE A 77 14.14 -10.94 -25.89
CA ILE A 77 15.29 -11.72 -26.39
C ILE A 77 14.90 -12.60 -27.57
N ASP A 78 15.86 -12.86 -28.45
CA ASP A 78 15.74 -13.86 -29.50
C ASP A 78 15.98 -15.26 -28.93
N VAL A 79 15.12 -16.22 -29.28
CA VAL A 79 15.21 -17.61 -28.83
C VAL A 79 15.47 -18.54 -30.01
N PRO A 80 16.74 -18.77 -30.42
CA PRO A 80 17.06 -19.70 -31.44
C PRO A 80 16.70 -21.11 -31.00
N THR A 81 16.03 -21.86 -31.86
CA THR A 81 15.62 -23.24 -31.63
C THR A 81 16.21 -24.13 -32.71
N GLU A 82 17.02 -25.09 -32.34
CA GLU A 82 17.69 -26.03 -33.23
C GLU A 82 17.13 -27.44 -33.05
N GLN A 83 16.98 -28.18 -34.14
CA GLN A 83 16.58 -29.59 -34.10
C GLN A 83 17.82 -30.46 -33.85
N ILE A 84 17.92 -31.15 -32.71
CA ILE A 84 19.03 -32.06 -32.39
C ILE A 84 18.76 -33.46 -32.90
N SER A 85 17.53 -33.96 -32.76
CA SER A 85 17.11 -35.28 -33.20
C SER A 85 15.67 -35.27 -33.71
N ALA A 86 15.13 -36.41 -34.18
CA ALA A 86 13.78 -36.51 -34.69
C ALA A 86 12.71 -36.02 -33.69
N ASP A 87 12.93 -36.24 -32.39
CA ASP A 87 12.00 -35.93 -31.33
C ASP A 87 12.54 -34.88 -30.31
N THR A 88 13.74 -34.31 -30.53
CA THR A 88 14.35 -33.40 -29.55
C THR A 88 14.77 -32.10 -30.20
N ARG A 89 14.36 -30.98 -29.63
CA ARG A 89 14.77 -29.63 -30.00
C ARG A 89 15.47 -28.98 -28.83
N GLU A 90 16.38 -28.07 -29.15
CA GLU A 90 17.09 -27.25 -28.19
C GLU A 90 16.73 -25.79 -28.43
N SER A 91 16.24 -25.13 -27.40
CA SER A 91 16.02 -23.67 -27.40
C SER A 91 17.02 -23.00 -26.47
N ARG A 92 17.71 -21.98 -26.97
CA ARG A 92 18.71 -21.22 -26.21
C ARG A 92 18.19 -19.84 -25.88
N PHE A 93 18.29 -19.49 -24.61
CA PHE A 93 17.90 -18.19 -24.05
C PHE A 93 19.15 -17.53 -23.50
N SER A 94 19.36 -16.26 -23.83
CA SER A 94 20.47 -15.47 -23.30
C SER A 94 19.90 -14.16 -22.71
N PHE A 95 19.89 -14.08 -21.37
CA PHE A 95 19.40 -12.92 -20.63
C PHE A 95 20.61 -12.07 -20.24
N GLU A 96 20.86 -11.01 -21.01
CA GLU A 96 21.96 -10.07 -20.78
C GLU A 96 21.42 -8.80 -20.14
N PHE A 97 22.06 -8.32 -19.05
CA PHE A 97 21.65 -7.12 -18.35
C PHE A 97 22.82 -6.42 -17.67
N ASP A 98 22.74 -5.10 -17.61
CA ASP A 98 23.67 -4.27 -16.87
C ASP A 98 23.25 -4.15 -15.41
N PHE A 99 24.22 -4.32 -14.50
CA PHE A 99 24.03 -4.18 -13.06
C PHE A 99 24.99 -3.12 -12.52
N PRO A 100 24.59 -1.82 -12.52
CA PRO A 100 25.45 -0.70 -12.10
C PRO A 100 25.31 -0.36 -10.61
N TYR A 101 24.53 -1.12 -9.84
CA TYR A 101 24.15 -0.80 -8.47
C TYR A 101 25.22 -1.13 -7.45
N ASP A 102 25.16 -0.44 -6.28
CA ASP A 102 26.11 -0.65 -5.17
C ASP A 102 25.64 -1.74 -4.20
N THR A 103 24.39 -2.19 -4.31
CA THR A 103 23.77 -3.18 -3.42
C THR A 103 23.42 -4.46 -4.15
N PHE A 104 23.49 -5.59 -3.43
CA PHE A 104 23.08 -6.88 -3.98
C PHE A 104 21.58 -6.92 -4.21
N PRO A 105 21.11 -7.59 -5.27
CA PRO A 105 19.68 -7.83 -5.44
C PRO A 105 19.20 -8.78 -4.33
N PRO A 106 18.04 -8.52 -3.71
CA PRO A 106 17.54 -9.36 -2.61
C PRO A 106 17.13 -10.77 -3.04
N GLU A 107 16.79 -10.97 -4.31
CA GLU A 107 16.34 -12.25 -4.84
C GLU A 107 16.52 -12.29 -6.36
N VAL A 108 16.86 -13.47 -6.91
CA VAL A 108 16.88 -13.73 -8.35
C VAL A 108 16.02 -14.95 -8.64
N THR A 109 15.14 -14.84 -9.63
CA THR A 109 14.21 -15.91 -9.99
C THR A 109 14.07 -16.02 -11.51
N LEU A 110 14.07 -17.24 -12.03
CA LEU A 110 13.70 -17.54 -13.40
C LEU A 110 12.30 -18.18 -13.41
N PHE A 111 11.34 -17.50 -13.97
CA PHE A 111 9.99 -18.06 -14.20
C PHE A 111 9.98 -18.84 -15.49
N SER A 112 9.25 -19.94 -15.51
CA SER A 112 9.07 -20.75 -16.72
C SER A 112 7.60 -21.05 -16.95
N THR A 113 7.18 -20.92 -18.20
CA THR A 113 5.86 -21.33 -18.69
C THR A 113 6.07 -22.35 -19.79
N ALA A 114 5.71 -23.61 -19.55
CA ALA A 114 5.91 -24.67 -20.52
C ALA A 114 4.59 -25.26 -20.99
N GLN A 115 4.52 -25.54 -22.29
CA GLN A 115 3.45 -26.30 -22.96
C GLN A 115 4.03 -27.61 -23.46
N TYR A 116 3.47 -28.72 -23.01
CA TYR A 116 3.90 -30.08 -23.37
C TYR A 116 2.72 -31.05 -23.23
N ALA A 117 2.76 -32.19 -23.92
CA ALA A 117 1.70 -33.22 -23.81
C ALA A 117 2.01 -34.23 -22.68
N SER A 118 3.22 -34.80 -22.66
CA SER A 118 3.61 -35.81 -21.68
C SER A 118 5.02 -35.66 -21.15
N LYS A 119 5.96 -35.16 -21.98
CA LYS A 119 7.37 -35.03 -21.60
C LYS A 119 7.70 -33.56 -21.29
N GLN A 120 8.03 -33.31 -20.03
CA GLN A 120 8.38 -31.98 -19.55
C GLN A 120 9.72 -31.53 -20.15
N PRO A 121 9.85 -30.26 -20.57
CA PRO A 121 11.14 -29.69 -20.98
C PRO A 121 12.14 -29.68 -19.82
N PHE A 122 13.41 -29.90 -20.13
CA PHE A 122 14.51 -29.81 -19.18
C PHE A 122 15.35 -28.58 -19.47
N VAL A 123 15.66 -27.79 -18.43
CA VAL A 123 16.38 -26.52 -18.56
C VAL A 123 17.65 -26.57 -17.73
N GLU A 124 18.76 -26.24 -18.36
CA GLU A 124 20.08 -26.07 -17.73
C GLU A 124 20.45 -24.60 -17.73
N LEU A 125 21.06 -24.11 -16.63
CA LEU A 125 21.38 -22.72 -16.40
C LEU A 125 22.85 -22.49 -16.19
N THR A 126 23.44 -21.51 -16.90
CA THR A 126 24.79 -21.03 -16.72
C THR A 126 24.80 -19.55 -16.48
N TRP A 127 25.38 -19.12 -15.36
CA TRP A 127 25.53 -17.73 -14.97
C TRP A 127 26.91 -17.22 -15.39
N ILE A 128 26.96 -16.10 -16.07
CA ILE A 128 28.18 -15.48 -16.57
C ILE A 128 28.33 -14.11 -15.95
N THR A 129 29.43 -13.90 -15.24
CA THR A 129 29.74 -12.64 -14.55
C THR A 129 30.50 -11.67 -15.46
N PRO A 130 30.56 -10.36 -15.13
CA PRO A 130 31.23 -9.34 -15.93
C PRO A 130 32.77 -9.62 -16.12
N ASP A 131 33.40 -10.32 -15.18
CA ASP A 131 34.80 -10.74 -15.26
C ASP A 131 35.01 -12.04 -16.08
N GLY A 132 33.92 -12.59 -16.64
CA GLY A 132 33.98 -13.76 -17.52
C GLY A 132 33.95 -15.11 -16.80
N ARG A 133 33.66 -15.18 -15.49
CA ARG A 133 33.44 -16.46 -14.79
C ARG A 133 32.16 -17.11 -15.26
N GLU A 134 32.22 -18.40 -15.59
CA GLU A 134 31.07 -19.23 -15.92
C GLU A 134 30.73 -20.13 -14.73
N ILE A 135 29.54 -19.90 -14.14
CA ILE A 135 29.07 -20.65 -12.99
C ILE A 135 27.85 -21.47 -13.43
N ARG A 136 27.92 -22.81 -13.30
CA ARG A 136 26.73 -23.65 -13.53
C ARG A 136 25.70 -23.35 -12.46
N ALA A 137 24.66 -22.58 -12.79
CA ALA A 137 23.69 -22.04 -11.84
C ALA A 137 22.64 -23.06 -11.38
N GLY A 138 22.39 -24.10 -12.20
CA GLY A 138 21.46 -25.17 -11.84
C GLY A 138 20.80 -25.84 -13.03
N GLU A 139 19.86 -26.71 -12.73
CA GLU A 139 19.04 -27.43 -13.71
C GLU A 139 17.66 -27.70 -13.13
N PHE A 140 16.63 -27.62 -13.93
CA PHE A 140 15.25 -27.91 -13.50
C PHE A 140 14.38 -28.40 -14.65
N THR A 141 13.26 -29.00 -14.30
CA THR A 141 12.23 -29.42 -15.24
C THR A 141 11.13 -28.38 -15.30
N ALA A 142 10.88 -27.81 -16.48
CA ALA A 142 9.89 -26.78 -16.67
C ALA A 142 8.47 -27.38 -16.67
N THR A 143 7.59 -26.82 -15.85
CA THR A 143 6.16 -27.18 -15.82
C THR A 143 5.31 -26.07 -16.43
N ALA A 144 3.98 -26.25 -16.49
CA ALA A 144 3.06 -25.27 -17.07
C ALA A 144 3.21 -23.87 -16.45
N ASN A 145 3.50 -23.80 -15.16
CA ASN A 145 3.89 -22.58 -14.44
C ASN A 145 4.84 -22.99 -13.32
N SER A 146 6.11 -22.67 -13.42
CA SER A 146 7.10 -22.92 -12.37
C SER A 146 8.08 -21.78 -12.25
N SER A 147 8.82 -21.76 -11.15
CA SER A 147 9.89 -20.79 -10.92
C SER A 147 11.09 -21.49 -10.33
N PHE A 148 12.26 -21.19 -10.88
CA PHE A 148 13.54 -21.56 -10.31
C PHE A 148 14.07 -20.38 -9.50
N ARG A 149 14.16 -20.56 -8.19
CA ARG A 149 14.71 -19.57 -7.26
C ARG A 149 16.14 -19.94 -6.93
N PHE A 150 17.07 -19.07 -7.28
CA PHE A 150 18.49 -19.34 -7.13
C PHE A 150 18.89 -19.53 -5.65
N ASP A 151 18.27 -18.78 -4.75
CA ASP A 151 18.49 -18.85 -3.30
C ASP A 151 18.05 -20.16 -2.64
N GLN A 152 17.24 -20.97 -3.33
CA GLN A 152 16.70 -22.23 -2.81
C GLN A 152 17.44 -23.47 -3.36
N ASP A 153 18.41 -23.32 -4.26
CA ASP A 153 19.18 -24.42 -4.78
C ASP A 153 20.37 -24.74 -3.87
N GLU A 154 20.25 -25.81 -3.04
CA GLU A 154 21.30 -26.25 -2.14
C GLU A 154 22.57 -26.73 -2.87
N ARG A 155 22.46 -27.16 -4.14
CA ARG A 155 23.65 -27.62 -4.91
C ARG A 155 24.45 -26.41 -5.37
N LEU A 156 23.76 -25.36 -5.81
CA LEU A 156 24.39 -24.10 -6.17
C LEU A 156 25.04 -23.46 -4.93
N GLN A 157 24.33 -23.40 -3.81
CA GLN A 157 24.87 -22.87 -2.55
C GLN A 157 26.19 -23.57 -2.16
N ARG A 158 26.19 -24.92 -2.08
CA ARG A 158 27.40 -25.68 -1.75
C ARG A 158 28.54 -25.50 -2.75
N ARG A 159 28.25 -25.16 -4.00
CA ARG A 159 29.28 -24.84 -5.01
C ARG A 159 29.89 -23.48 -4.74
N LEU A 160 29.05 -22.47 -4.53
CA LEU A 160 29.48 -21.10 -4.24
C LEU A 160 30.25 -20.99 -2.91
N GLU A 161 29.86 -21.74 -1.87
CA GLU A 161 30.58 -21.84 -0.61
C GLU A 161 32.01 -22.36 -0.81
N ARG A 162 32.21 -23.33 -1.73
CA ARG A 162 33.55 -23.85 -2.07
C ARG A 162 34.38 -22.87 -2.90
N GLU A 163 33.74 -22.09 -3.77
CA GLU A 163 34.42 -21.11 -4.63
C GLU A 163 34.79 -19.84 -3.86
N THR A 164 33.91 -19.36 -2.99
CA THR A 164 34.14 -18.15 -2.16
C THR A 164 34.93 -18.45 -0.88
N GLY A 165 34.89 -19.71 -0.40
CA GLY A 165 35.47 -20.09 0.90
C GLY A 165 34.66 -19.57 2.11
N ILE A 166 33.43 -19.09 1.91
CA ILE A 166 32.54 -18.54 2.96
C ILE A 166 31.40 -19.51 3.22
N ASP A 167 31.38 -20.12 4.41
CA ASP A 167 30.28 -21.03 4.82
C ASP A 167 28.97 -20.24 4.98
N GLY A 168 27.88 -20.74 4.38
CA GLY A 168 26.56 -20.15 4.48
C GLY A 168 26.41 -18.82 3.70
N VAL A 169 27.27 -18.58 2.70
CA VAL A 169 27.14 -17.38 1.85
C VAL A 169 25.76 -17.35 1.17
N PRO A 170 25.05 -16.21 1.18
CA PRO A 170 23.83 -16.10 0.42
C PRO A 170 24.09 -16.28 -1.08
N VAL A 171 23.34 -17.17 -1.71
CA VAL A 171 23.57 -17.55 -3.12
C VAL A 171 23.58 -16.33 -4.04
N VAL A 172 22.64 -15.44 -3.87
CA VAL A 172 22.51 -14.24 -4.72
C VAL A 172 23.70 -13.30 -4.53
N GLU A 173 24.13 -13.08 -3.29
CA GLU A 173 25.32 -12.26 -3.02
C GLU A 173 26.58 -12.87 -3.67
N ALA A 174 26.77 -14.19 -3.55
CA ALA A 174 27.92 -14.87 -4.16
C ALA A 174 27.91 -14.86 -5.71
N LEU A 175 26.72 -14.83 -6.33
CA LEU A 175 26.60 -14.70 -7.80
C LEU A 175 26.99 -13.30 -8.31
N PHE A 176 26.86 -12.28 -7.48
CA PHE A 176 27.17 -10.88 -7.81
C PHE A 176 28.46 -10.39 -7.15
N ASP A 177 29.21 -11.25 -6.47
CA ASP A 177 30.41 -10.89 -5.72
C ASP A 177 31.65 -10.63 -6.62
N ASP A 178 32.41 -9.60 -6.23
CA ASP A 178 33.73 -9.31 -6.82
C ASP A 178 34.83 -10.09 -6.09
N PRO A 179 35.40 -11.15 -6.68
CA PRO A 179 36.40 -11.98 -6.04
C PRO A 179 37.77 -11.29 -5.82
N ASN A 180 37.94 -10.07 -6.36
CA ASN A 180 39.17 -9.30 -6.21
C ASN A 180 39.13 -8.37 -4.98
N GLN A 181 38.04 -8.32 -4.25
CA GLN A 181 37.87 -7.48 -3.06
C GLN A 181 37.80 -8.32 -1.78
N GLU A 182 38.21 -7.74 -0.64
CA GLU A 182 38.08 -8.41 0.65
C GLU A 182 36.61 -8.29 1.13
N GLY A 183 35.95 -9.42 1.39
CA GLY A 183 34.52 -9.51 1.77
C GLY A 183 33.61 -9.47 0.57
N LEU A 184 32.30 -9.63 0.79
CA LEU A 184 31.29 -9.60 -0.25
C LEU A 184 31.06 -8.17 -0.73
N GLN A 185 31.41 -7.89 -1.98
CA GLN A 185 31.18 -6.59 -2.64
C GLN A 185 30.61 -6.81 -4.02
N VAL A 186 29.70 -5.92 -4.43
CA VAL A 186 29.04 -6.06 -5.73
C VAL A 186 30.03 -5.83 -6.87
N LEU A 187 30.12 -6.79 -7.77
CA LEU A 187 30.79 -6.63 -9.05
C LEU A 187 29.87 -5.95 -10.05
N GLN A 188 30.08 -4.66 -10.29
CA GLN A 188 29.28 -3.92 -11.27
C GLN A 188 29.68 -4.30 -12.70
N GLY A 189 28.70 -4.36 -13.60
CA GLY A 189 28.94 -4.63 -15.01
C GLY A 189 27.82 -5.42 -15.67
N THR A 190 28.10 -5.95 -16.87
CA THR A 190 27.14 -6.72 -17.66
C THR A 190 27.17 -8.18 -17.27
N TYR A 191 26.06 -8.67 -16.75
CA TYR A 191 25.82 -10.08 -16.43
C TYR A 191 25.05 -10.77 -17.55
N ARG A 192 25.20 -12.11 -17.64
CA ARG A 192 24.41 -12.91 -18.57
C ARG A 192 24.00 -14.22 -17.92
N LEU A 193 22.72 -14.56 -18.04
CA LEU A 193 22.20 -15.88 -17.73
C LEU A 193 21.89 -16.60 -19.03
N ASP A 194 22.62 -17.63 -19.34
CA ASP A 194 22.36 -18.53 -20.46
C ASP A 194 21.50 -19.71 -19.96
N ALA A 195 20.35 -19.94 -20.60
CA ALA A 195 19.49 -21.07 -20.31
C ALA A 195 19.29 -21.92 -21.57
N THR A 196 19.60 -23.20 -21.47
CA THR A 196 19.43 -24.18 -22.57
C THR A 196 18.25 -25.09 -22.22
N ALA A 197 17.18 -25.02 -23.01
CA ALA A 197 15.99 -25.85 -22.84
C ALA A 197 15.93 -26.98 -23.85
N LEU A 198 15.87 -28.22 -23.37
CA LEU A 198 15.64 -29.42 -24.17
C LEU A 198 14.16 -29.75 -24.22
N LEU A 199 13.59 -29.74 -25.42
CA LEU A 199 12.19 -30.02 -25.72
C LEU A 199 12.06 -31.41 -26.33
N PHE A 200 11.33 -32.30 -25.70
CA PHE A 200 11.24 -33.72 -26.06
C PHE A 200 9.99 -34.09 -26.88
N GLU A 201 9.22 -33.11 -27.33
CA GLU A 201 8.01 -33.30 -28.15
C GLU A 201 7.97 -32.23 -29.24
N PRO A 202 7.44 -32.54 -30.45
CA PRO A 202 7.43 -31.59 -31.57
C PRO A 202 6.67 -30.29 -31.30
N ASP A 203 5.59 -30.39 -30.51
CA ASP A 203 4.71 -29.22 -30.18
C ASP A 203 5.02 -28.58 -28.82
N SER A 204 6.02 -29.09 -28.09
CA SER A 204 6.38 -28.50 -26.82
C SER A 204 7.03 -27.12 -27.00
N LYS A 205 6.71 -26.21 -26.07
CA LYS A 205 7.26 -24.85 -26.02
C LYS A 205 7.61 -24.52 -24.59
N VAL A 206 8.62 -23.69 -24.42
CA VAL A 206 8.96 -23.10 -23.13
C VAL A 206 9.24 -21.62 -23.35
N ASP A 207 8.68 -20.81 -22.48
CA ASP A 207 8.99 -19.39 -22.33
C ASP A 207 9.62 -19.19 -20.95
N LEU A 208 10.66 -18.37 -20.91
CA LEU A 208 11.39 -18.06 -19.69
C LEU A 208 11.38 -16.56 -19.44
N ALA A 209 11.18 -16.16 -18.18
CA ALA A 209 11.29 -14.78 -17.75
C ALA A 209 12.27 -14.67 -16.59
N PHE A 210 13.35 -13.95 -16.79
CA PHE A 210 14.36 -13.64 -15.79
C PHE A 210 13.96 -12.43 -14.98
N VAL A 211 14.06 -12.51 -13.66
CA VAL A 211 13.78 -11.41 -12.74
C VAL A 211 14.90 -11.32 -11.70
N SER A 212 15.65 -10.23 -11.73
CA SER A 212 16.53 -9.79 -10.65
C SER A 212 15.75 -8.73 -9.84
N TYR A 213 15.34 -9.07 -8.63
CA TYR A 213 14.53 -8.17 -7.81
C TYR A 213 15.39 -7.04 -7.23
N GLY A 214 14.83 -5.83 -7.24
CA GLY A 214 15.47 -4.66 -6.66
C GLY A 214 15.03 -4.37 -5.24
N GLU A 215 15.79 -3.49 -4.58
CA GLU A 215 15.47 -2.96 -3.25
C GLU A 215 14.49 -1.80 -3.30
N VAL A 216 14.36 -1.16 -4.48
CA VAL A 216 13.42 -0.06 -4.71
C VAL A 216 12.43 -0.41 -5.83
N HIS A 217 11.19 0.12 -5.69
CA HIS A 217 10.15 -0.08 -6.70
C HIS A 217 9.12 1.05 -6.69
N GLY A 218 8.81 1.59 -7.88
CA GLY A 218 7.71 2.52 -8.13
C GLY A 218 7.69 3.74 -7.19
N ILE A 219 6.52 4.37 -7.08
CA ILE A 219 6.35 5.61 -6.29
C ILE A 219 6.17 5.30 -4.80
N ALA A 220 5.55 4.18 -4.45
CA ALA A 220 5.16 3.86 -3.08
C ALA A 220 5.88 2.64 -2.48
N GLY A 221 6.69 1.94 -3.29
CA GLY A 221 7.29 0.69 -2.89
C GLY A 221 6.30 -0.49 -2.89
N THR A 222 6.72 -1.60 -2.31
CA THR A 222 5.92 -2.83 -2.26
C THR A 222 5.80 -3.37 -0.83
N ASP A 223 4.78 -4.20 -0.60
CA ASP A 223 4.59 -4.87 0.69
C ASP A 223 5.22 -6.28 0.73
N HIS A 224 5.03 -6.97 1.86
CA HIS A 224 5.50 -8.33 2.09
C HIS A 224 4.88 -9.38 1.13
N ARG A 225 3.79 -9.03 0.42
CA ARG A 225 3.15 -9.83 -0.63
C ARG A 225 3.51 -9.36 -2.03
N ARG A 226 4.54 -8.55 -2.17
CA ARG A 226 5.02 -7.96 -3.43
C ARG A 226 4.05 -6.97 -4.08
N ARG A 227 2.91 -6.63 -3.43
CA ARG A 227 1.89 -5.75 -4.00
C ARG A 227 2.40 -4.32 -4.04
N ASP A 228 2.21 -3.64 -5.16
CA ASP A 228 2.51 -2.22 -5.28
C ASP A 228 1.59 -1.41 -4.35
N LEU A 229 2.20 -0.70 -3.41
CA LEU A 229 1.48 0.12 -2.43
C LEU A 229 0.81 1.34 -3.05
N SER A 230 1.17 1.74 -4.26
CA SER A 230 0.48 2.82 -4.99
C SER A 230 -1.01 2.51 -5.21
N VAL A 231 -1.36 1.24 -5.47
CA VAL A 231 -2.76 0.78 -5.60
C VAL A 231 -3.54 1.04 -4.31
N ALA A 232 -2.94 0.69 -3.16
CA ALA A 232 -3.56 0.90 -1.85
C ALA A 232 -3.68 2.40 -1.50
N LEU A 233 -2.67 3.20 -1.81
CA LEU A 233 -2.68 4.64 -1.55
C LEU A 233 -3.72 5.36 -2.42
N LEU A 234 -3.79 5.03 -3.72
CA LEU A 234 -4.75 5.62 -4.64
C LEU A 234 -6.18 5.36 -4.18
N TRP A 235 -6.57 4.11 -3.91
CA TRP A 235 -7.94 3.79 -3.50
C TRP A 235 -8.20 3.95 -2.00
N GLY A 236 -7.19 3.89 -1.15
CA GLY A 236 -7.29 4.21 0.27
C GLY A 236 -7.67 5.67 0.51
N THR A 237 -7.16 6.59 -0.33
CA THR A 237 -7.40 8.03 -0.19
C THR A 237 -8.88 8.41 -0.32
N PRO A 238 -9.63 8.07 -1.40
CA PRO A 238 -11.06 8.41 -1.50
C PRO A 238 -11.90 7.74 -0.40
N ILE A 239 -11.59 6.50 -0.03
CA ILE A 239 -12.28 5.80 1.04
C ILE A 239 -12.05 6.48 2.39
N ALA A 240 -10.80 6.82 2.71
CA ALA A 240 -10.46 7.51 3.96
C ALA A 240 -11.06 8.92 4.02
N MET A 241 -11.04 9.66 2.89
CA MET A 241 -11.66 10.98 2.80
C MET A 241 -13.17 10.91 2.99
N ALA A 242 -13.86 10.00 2.31
CA ALA A 242 -15.30 9.81 2.47
C ALA A 242 -15.66 9.43 3.92
N PHE A 243 -14.95 8.47 4.49
CA PHE A 243 -15.13 8.04 5.88
C PHE A 243 -14.91 9.20 6.87
N GLY A 244 -13.79 9.92 6.73
CA GLY A 244 -13.41 11.02 7.61
C GLY A 244 -14.39 12.19 7.53
N LEU A 245 -14.81 12.59 6.31
CA LEU A 245 -15.76 13.67 6.10
C LEU A 245 -17.14 13.31 6.62
N LEU A 246 -17.65 12.12 6.31
CA LEU A 246 -18.94 11.66 6.81
C LEU A 246 -18.96 11.56 8.34
N ALA A 247 -17.91 10.99 8.94
CA ALA A 247 -17.78 10.92 10.38
C ALA A 247 -17.74 12.33 11.02
N ALA A 248 -16.93 13.24 10.46
CA ALA A 248 -16.79 14.60 10.97
C ALA A 248 -18.09 15.41 10.85
N LEU A 249 -18.75 15.34 9.70
CA LEU A 249 -20.02 16.04 9.48
C LEU A 249 -21.11 15.49 10.39
N ALA A 250 -21.32 14.18 10.41
CA ALA A 250 -22.36 13.54 11.20
C ALA A 250 -22.15 13.81 12.70
N THR A 251 -20.94 13.56 13.22
CA THR A 251 -20.65 13.81 14.64
C THR A 251 -20.81 15.27 15.00
N THR A 252 -20.36 16.21 14.17
CA THR A 252 -20.44 17.65 14.46
C THR A 252 -21.89 18.12 14.47
N VAL A 253 -22.67 17.78 13.44
CA VAL A 253 -24.07 18.21 13.34
C VAL A 253 -24.90 17.62 14.48
N ILE A 254 -24.77 16.33 14.76
CA ILE A 254 -25.54 15.64 15.81
C ILE A 254 -25.13 16.18 17.19
N THR A 255 -23.83 16.27 17.49
CA THR A 255 -23.31 16.78 18.78
C THR A 255 -23.74 18.20 19.02
N MET A 256 -23.67 19.08 18.01
CA MET A 256 -24.13 20.47 18.09
C MET A 256 -25.63 20.56 18.34
N THR A 257 -26.42 19.73 17.65
CA THR A 257 -27.89 19.69 17.84
C THR A 257 -28.25 19.23 19.23
N ILE A 258 -27.62 18.15 19.74
CA ILE A 258 -27.85 17.67 21.11
C ILE A 258 -27.50 18.75 22.15
N ALA A 259 -26.36 19.42 21.98
CA ALA A 259 -25.95 20.51 22.87
C ALA A 259 -26.94 21.70 22.84
N ALA A 260 -27.41 22.07 21.64
CA ALA A 260 -28.43 23.15 21.49
C ALA A 260 -29.74 22.79 22.17
N VAL A 261 -30.22 21.57 21.98
CA VAL A 261 -31.44 21.06 22.62
C VAL A 261 -31.28 21.02 24.15
N GLY A 262 -30.16 20.48 24.65
CA GLY A 262 -29.86 20.43 26.07
C GLY A 262 -29.89 21.83 26.73
N VAL A 263 -29.20 22.80 26.12
CA VAL A 263 -29.16 24.19 26.62
C VAL A 263 -30.54 24.88 26.53
N TRP A 264 -31.25 24.62 25.44
CA TRP A 264 -32.58 25.26 25.26
C TRP A 264 -33.60 24.82 26.31
N TYR A 265 -33.76 23.52 26.48
CA TYR A 265 -34.71 22.96 27.44
C TYR A 265 -34.20 23.04 28.88
N GLY A 266 -32.91 22.94 29.10
CA GLY A 266 -32.27 23.01 30.42
C GLY A 266 -32.68 21.88 31.37
N GLY A 267 -32.57 22.15 32.69
CA GLY A 267 -33.02 21.23 33.71
C GLY A 267 -32.45 19.82 33.63
N TRP A 268 -33.32 18.82 33.77
CA TRP A 268 -32.94 17.42 33.76
C TRP A 268 -32.34 16.95 32.42
N MET A 269 -32.79 17.54 31.30
CA MET A 269 -32.31 17.18 29.96
C MET A 269 -30.84 17.56 29.77
N ASP A 270 -30.47 18.80 30.15
CA ASP A 270 -29.07 19.22 30.12
C ASP A 270 -28.20 18.39 31.08
N ALA A 271 -28.72 18.13 32.29
CA ALA A 271 -28.03 17.29 33.28
C ALA A 271 -27.81 15.86 32.76
N ALA A 272 -28.79 15.25 32.11
CA ALA A 272 -28.66 13.91 31.51
C ALA A 272 -27.60 13.87 30.38
N ILE A 273 -27.63 14.86 29.47
CA ILE A 273 -26.63 14.96 28.38
C ILE A 273 -25.22 15.09 28.96
N GLN A 274 -25.02 15.92 30.00
CA GLN A 274 -23.75 16.09 30.64
C GLN A 274 -23.27 14.77 31.30
N ARG A 275 -24.15 14.04 31.97
CA ARG A 275 -23.82 12.76 32.60
C ARG A 275 -23.44 11.71 31.56
N ILE A 276 -24.20 11.60 30.47
CA ILE A 276 -23.82 10.68 29.36
C ILE A 276 -22.46 11.05 28.77
N THR A 277 -22.18 12.35 28.61
CA THR A 277 -20.89 12.84 28.12
C THR A 277 -19.75 12.45 29.05
N GLU A 278 -19.95 12.52 30.35
CA GLU A 278 -18.94 12.13 31.35
C GLU A 278 -18.65 10.62 31.31
N VAL A 279 -19.69 9.81 31.20
CA VAL A 279 -19.54 8.35 31.05
C VAL A 279 -18.84 8.02 29.74
N ASN A 280 -19.24 8.66 28.64
CA ASN A 280 -18.65 8.41 27.32
C ASN A 280 -17.16 8.81 27.24
N ALA A 281 -16.72 9.81 28.03
CA ALA A 281 -15.33 10.23 28.07
C ALA A 281 -14.37 9.16 28.61
N ILE A 282 -14.89 8.18 29.36
CA ILE A 282 -14.11 7.06 29.94
C ILE A 282 -14.04 5.89 28.94
N ILE A 283 -14.95 5.84 27.96
CA ILE A 283 -15.03 4.73 27.01
C ILE A 283 -13.89 4.82 25.99
N PRO A 284 -13.00 3.81 25.91
CA PRO A 284 -11.89 3.83 24.98
C PRO A 284 -12.37 3.44 23.56
N LEU A 285 -12.38 4.41 22.64
CA LEU A 285 -12.87 4.22 21.26
C LEU A 285 -12.12 3.12 20.51
N LEU A 286 -10.78 3.14 20.50
CA LEU A 286 -9.96 2.21 19.72
C LEU A 286 -10.13 0.74 20.13
N PRO A 287 -10.06 0.36 21.41
CA PRO A 287 -10.33 -1.00 21.84
C PRO A 287 -11.70 -1.52 21.39
N ILE A 288 -12.73 -0.70 21.44
CA ILE A 288 -14.08 -1.10 20.99
C ILE A 288 -14.10 -1.32 19.48
N LEU A 289 -13.48 -0.43 18.69
CA LEU A 289 -13.41 -0.60 17.24
C LEU A 289 -12.65 -1.88 16.87
N ILE A 290 -11.53 -2.17 17.52
CA ILE A 290 -10.75 -3.39 17.31
C ILE A 290 -11.60 -4.62 17.67
N MET A 291 -12.23 -4.61 18.84
CA MET A 291 -13.07 -5.72 19.31
C MET A 291 -14.22 -6.01 18.33
N VAL A 292 -14.96 -4.98 17.92
CA VAL A 292 -16.05 -5.15 16.95
C VAL A 292 -15.56 -5.57 15.59
N GLY A 293 -14.43 -5.01 15.12
CA GLY A 293 -13.83 -5.34 13.82
C GLY A 293 -13.29 -6.75 13.74
N THR A 294 -12.79 -7.29 14.84
CA THR A 294 -12.24 -8.66 14.89
C THR A 294 -13.30 -9.72 15.19
N LEU A 295 -14.21 -9.46 16.12
CA LEU A 295 -15.13 -10.46 16.63
C LEU A 295 -16.52 -10.44 15.96
N TYR A 296 -16.92 -9.30 15.37
CA TYR A 296 -18.28 -9.15 14.86
C TYR A 296 -18.32 -8.92 13.34
N SER A 297 -17.78 -7.81 12.85
CA SER A 297 -17.79 -7.50 11.41
C SER A 297 -16.74 -6.47 11.02
N ARG A 298 -16.10 -6.69 9.87
CA ARG A 298 -15.15 -5.75 9.24
C ARG A 298 -15.82 -4.74 8.30
N SER A 299 -17.16 -4.59 8.36
CA SER A 299 -17.89 -3.65 7.52
C SER A 299 -17.49 -2.21 7.83
N ILE A 300 -17.08 -1.46 6.82
CA ILE A 300 -16.70 -0.04 6.93
C ILE A 300 -17.88 0.81 7.42
N TRP A 301 -19.11 0.47 7.02
CA TRP A 301 -20.32 1.17 7.44
C TRP A 301 -20.64 0.98 8.91
N LEU A 302 -20.43 -0.25 9.43
CA LEU A 302 -20.57 -0.52 10.86
C LEU A 302 -19.53 0.26 11.65
N MET A 303 -18.27 0.28 11.21
CA MET A 303 -17.21 1.06 11.84
C MET A 303 -17.51 2.55 11.83
N LEU A 304 -18.00 3.08 10.70
CA LEU A 304 -18.42 4.48 10.61
C LEU A 304 -19.53 4.79 11.59
N GLY A 305 -20.58 3.97 11.64
CA GLY A 305 -21.68 4.13 12.59
C GLY A 305 -21.21 4.12 14.04
N LEU A 306 -20.31 3.18 14.39
CA LEU A 306 -19.76 3.08 15.74
C LEU A 306 -18.89 4.29 16.12
N VAL A 307 -18.06 4.78 15.18
CA VAL A 307 -17.28 6.02 15.38
C VAL A 307 -18.19 7.21 15.62
N ILE A 308 -19.27 7.33 14.86
CA ILE A 308 -20.26 8.42 15.03
C ILE A 308 -20.89 8.31 16.40
N VAL A 309 -21.48 7.17 16.76
CA VAL A 309 -22.20 6.96 18.03
C VAL A 309 -21.32 7.24 19.24
N LEU A 310 -20.12 6.69 19.27
CA LEU A 310 -19.17 6.89 20.38
C LEU A 310 -18.57 8.30 20.41
N SER A 311 -18.62 9.05 19.32
CA SER A 311 -18.11 10.43 19.26
C SER A 311 -19.13 11.51 19.54
N ILE A 312 -20.43 11.22 19.39
CA ILE A 312 -21.52 12.19 19.59
C ILE A 312 -21.47 12.82 20.99
N PHE A 313 -21.31 12.01 22.02
CA PHE A 313 -21.21 12.44 23.40
C PHE A 313 -19.78 12.77 23.85
N GLY A 314 -18.94 13.23 22.93
CA GLY A 314 -17.57 13.64 23.22
C GLY A 314 -17.48 14.99 23.95
N ILE A 315 -16.26 15.36 24.33
CA ILE A 315 -15.96 16.62 25.05
C ILE A 315 -16.47 17.89 24.32
N GLN A 316 -16.69 17.81 23.01
CA GLN A 316 -17.20 18.89 22.17
C GLN A 316 -18.62 19.34 22.60
N ILE A 317 -19.44 18.45 23.18
CA ILE A 317 -20.73 18.85 23.74
C ILE A 317 -20.57 19.98 24.77
N LYS A 318 -19.56 19.88 25.64
CA LYS A 318 -19.28 20.91 26.66
C LYS A 318 -18.86 22.23 26.04
N GLN A 319 -18.11 22.19 24.95
CA GLN A 319 -17.70 23.40 24.20
C GLN A 319 -18.93 24.06 23.53
N TYR A 320 -19.75 23.30 22.80
CA TYR A 320 -20.96 23.83 22.17
C TYR A 320 -21.96 24.31 23.21
N ARG A 321 -22.10 23.61 24.32
CA ARG A 321 -22.94 24.05 25.44
C ARG A 321 -22.54 25.43 25.95
N ALA A 322 -21.25 25.69 26.18
CA ALA A 322 -20.76 26.98 26.64
C ALA A 322 -21.13 28.12 25.67
N ILE A 323 -20.95 27.86 24.36
CA ILE A 323 -21.32 28.85 23.33
C ILE A 323 -22.84 29.04 23.26
N PHE A 324 -23.64 27.96 23.30
CA PHE A 324 -25.09 28.05 23.25
C PHE A 324 -25.70 28.75 24.46
N LEU A 325 -25.10 28.62 25.65
CA LEU A 325 -25.53 29.38 26.83
C LEU A 325 -25.39 30.89 26.60
N GLN A 326 -24.29 31.35 26.02
CA GLN A 326 -24.09 32.76 25.69
C GLN A 326 -25.08 33.24 24.61
N VAL A 327 -25.30 32.44 23.58
CA VAL A 327 -26.22 32.78 22.48
C VAL A 327 -27.67 32.81 22.94
N LYS A 328 -28.05 31.94 23.87
CA LYS A 328 -29.44 31.86 24.43
C LYS A 328 -29.84 33.16 25.09
N GLU A 329 -28.93 33.86 25.74
CA GLU A 329 -29.16 35.15 26.43
C GLU A 329 -29.09 36.36 25.48
N SER A 330 -29.04 36.15 24.17
CA SER A 330 -28.93 37.23 23.20
C SER A 330 -30.31 37.90 22.95
N PRO A 331 -30.36 39.26 22.79
CA PRO A 331 -31.63 40.00 22.63
C PRO A 331 -32.49 39.54 21.43
N TYR A 332 -31.87 39.03 20.36
CA TYR A 332 -32.62 38.53 19.20
C TYR A 332 -33.39 37.23 19.48
N ILE A 333 -32.99 36.46 20.48
CA ILE A 333 -33.72 35.27 20.94
C ILE A 333 -34.98 35.71 21.70
N ASP A 334 -34.86 36.73 22.54
CA ASP A 334 -36.02 37.28 23.25
C ASP A 334 -37.02 37.92 22.27
N ALA A 335 -36.55 38.65 21.28
CA ALA A 335 -37.38 39.15 20.21
C ALA A 335 -38.10 37.99 19.45
N ALA A 336 -37.38 36.90 19.10
CA ALA A 336 -38.02 35.76 18.47
C ALA A 336 -39.13 35.11 19.31
N ARG A 337 -38.91 35.02 20.64
CA ARG A 337 -39.92 34.56 21.59
C ARG A 337 -41.15 35.51 21.61
N ALA A 338 -40.90 36.80 21.67
CA ALA A 338 -41.96 37.83 21.69
C ALA A 338 -42.83 37.77 20.41
N TYR A 339 -42.24 37.44 19.26
CA TYR A 339 -42.94 37.20 18.00
C TYR A 339 -43.56 35.79 17.90
N GLY A 340 -43.59 35.01 18.96
CA GLY A 340 -44.26 33.71 19.02
C GLY A 340 -43.50 32.55 18.34
N ALA A 341 -42.21 32.65 18.20
CA ALA A 341 -41.43 31.53 17.66
C ALA A 341 -41.45 30.32 18.62
N GLY A 342 -41.85 29.17 18.12
CA GLY A 342 -41.85 27.92 18.91
C GLY A 342 -40.42 27.42 19.20
N ASN A 343 -40.26 26.62 20.26
CA ASN A 343 -38.99 26.15 20.78
C ASN A 343 -38.07 25.51 19.72
N MET A 344 -38.59 24.58 18.93
CA MET A 344 -37.79 23.93 17.87
C MET A 344 -37.38 24.91 16.77
N ARG A 345 -38.24 25.89 16.45
CA ARG A 345 -37.89 26.95 15.49
C ARG A 345 -36.74 27.80 16.03
N ILE A 346 -36.72 28.11 17.31
CA ILE A 346 -35.62 28.86 17.93
C ILE A 346 -34.31 28.04 17.89
N VAL A 347 -34.36 26.77 18.25
CA VAL A 347 -33.18 25.90 18.20
C VAL A 347 -32.60 25.81 16.78
N PHE A 348 -33.39 25.41 15.79
CA PHE A 348 -32.88 25.11 14.46
C PHE A 348 -32.70 26.33 13.55
N ARG A 349 -33.42 27.42 13.76
CA ARG A 349 -33.39 28.60 12.89
C ARG A 349 -32.61 29.78 13.47
N TYR A 350 -32.42 29.83 14.78
CA TYR A 350 -31.75 30.94 15.44
C TYR A 350 -30.50 30.53 16.22
N LEU A 351 -30.54 29.45 16.99
CA LEU A 351 -29.38 28.99 17.77
C LEU A 351 -28.33 28.28 16.89
N VAL A 352 -28.72 27.19 16.24
CA VAL A 352 -27.79 26.35 15.47
C VAL A 352 -27.08 27.12 14.34
N PRO A 353 -27.76 27.91 13.47
CA PRO A 353 -27.09 28.58 12.37
C PRO A 353 -26.06 29.64 12.82
N ARG A 354 -26.28 30.23 13.99
CA ARG A 354 -25.39 31.28 14.54
C ARG A 354 -24.00 30.74 14.89
N ILE A 355 -23.93 29.45 15.21
CA ILE A 355 -22.65 28.78 15.59
C ILE A 355 -21.97 28.13 14.38
N LEU A 356 -22.69 27.86 13.29
CA LEU A 356 -22.10 27.24 12.09
C LEU A 356 -20.79 27.87 11.64
N PRO A 357 -20.62 29.20 11.57
CA PRO A 357 -19.33 29.81 11.17
C PRO A 357 -18.16 29.49 12.11
N LEU A 358 -18.46 29.19 13.38
CA LEU A 358 -17.44 28.81 14.37
C LEU A 358 -17.07 27.32 14.29
N VAL A 359 -17.96 26.51 13.72
CA VAL A 359 -17.81 25.06 13.61
C VAL A 359 -17.09 24.66 12.31
N ILE A 360 -17.24 25.44 11.24
CA ILE A 360 -16.59 25.16 9.94
C ILE A 360 -15.08 24.91 10.07
N PRO A 361 -14.29 25.72 10.76
CA PRO A 361 -12.88 25.44 10.99
C PRO A 361 -12.62 24.11 11.71
N ALA A 362 -13.50 23.74 12.65
CA ALA A 362 -13.38 22.50 13.40
C ALA A 362 -13.67 21.26 12.54
N ILE A 363 -14.56 21.34 11.56
CA ILE A 363 -14.84 20.27 10.59
C ILE A 363 -13.61 20.02 9.70
N VAL A 364 -12.93 21.06 9.28
CA VAL A 364 -11.76 20.99 8.41
C VAL A 364 -10.55 20.39 9.12
N THR A 365 -10.35 20.67 10.40
CA THR A 365 -9.17 20.21 11.15
C THR A 365 -9.29 18.79 11.70
N ARG A 366 -10.50 18.27 11.92
CA ARG A 366 -10.73 16.93 12.51
C ARG A 366 -10.31 15.74 11.63
N PRO A 367 -10.54 15.73 10.32
CA PRO A 367 -10.13 14.61 9.47
C PRO A 367 -8.63 14.35 9.53
N ILE A 368 -7.81 15.39 9.61
CA ILE A 368 -6.34 15.30 9.61
C ILE A 368 -5.82 14.61 10.88
N LEU A 369 -6.40 14.89 12.03
CA LEU A 369 -5.97 14.29 13.31
C LEU A 369 -6.40 12.84 13.46
N ARG A 370 -7.47 12.39 12.78
CA ARG A 370 -7.95 11.00 12.86
C ARG A 370 -7.26 10.06 11.88
N THR A 371 -6.77 10.55 10.74
CA THR A 371 -6.01 9.72 9.79
C THR A 371 -4.62 9.33 10.31
N SER A 372 -4.05 10.11 11.25
CA SER A 372 -2.78 9.79 11.91
C SER A 372 -2.86 8.73 13.02
N LEU A 373 -4.06 8.27 13.38
CA LEU A 373 -4.29 7.29 14.46
C LEU A 373 -4.63 5.88 13.94
N LEU A 374 -4.59 5.62 12.64
CA LEU A 374 -4.72 4.27 12.12
C LEU A 374 -3.38 3.54 12.31
N PRO A 375 -3.35 2.40 13.01
CA PRO A 375 -2.12 1.66 13.23
C PRO A 375 -1.58 1.10 11.93
N LYS A 376 -0.24 1.09 11.83
CA LYS A 376 0.53 0.46 10.76
C LYS A 376 0.25 -1.05 10.68
#